data_88f2aaaccbb6c6083e32a314b263b09b
#
_entry.id   88f2aaaccbb6c6083e32a314b263b09b
#
_cell.length_a   1.000
_cell.length_b   1.000
_cell.length_c   1.000
_cell.angle_alpha   90.00
_cell.angle_beta   90.00
_cell.angle_gamma   90.00
#
_symmetry.space_group_name_H-M   'P 1'
#
loop_
_entity.id
_entity.type
_entity.pdbx_description
1 polymer ?
#
loop_
_entity_poly.entity_id
_entity_poly.type
_entity_poly.pdbx_seq_one_letter_code
_entity_poly.pdbx_strand_id
1 'polypeptide(L)'
;MDCPVLSIDVSKSQSHAAAFLSPGKSYQRPTPFPHTMEGMTSLVNCLVELEQITGKKPQVVLEATGNYSTPIVRFFQKANYQVVVLNPLETHQQKKKAIRKVKTDPVDAIRIAQVYYQNHPAPSAP
;
A
#
# COMPACT_ATOMS: atom_id res chain seq x y z
N MET A 1 7.79 -5.64 15.91
CA MET A 1 8.42 -5.49 14.86
C MET A 1 7.68 -4.97 13.78
N ASP A 2 7.82 -3.77 13.53
CA ASP A 2 7.06 -3.12 12.53
C ASP A 2 7.74 -3.21 11.19
N CYS A 3 7.03 -3.43 10.17
CA CYS A 3 7.65 -3.48 8.87
C CYS A 3 7.17 -2.31 8.02
N PRO A 4 8.01 -1.82 7.13
CA PRO A 4 7.59 -0.74 6.24
C PRO A 4 6.63 -1.25 5.18
N VAL A 5 5.72 -0.39 4.76
CA VAL A 5 4.69 -0.75 3.81
C VAL A 5 4.49 0.34 2.78
N LEU A 6 4.31 -0.05 1.55
CA LEU A 6 3.87 0.85 0.50
C LEU A 6 2.44 0.42 0.18
N SER A 7 1.45 1.26 0.49
CA SER A 7 0.07 0.93 0.23
C SER A 7 -0.40 1.62 -1.02
N ILE A 8 -1.16 0.93 -1.84
CA ILE A 8 -1.61 1.46 -3.11
C ILE A 8 -3.12 1.37 -3.24
N ASP A 9 -3.73 2.49 -3.55
CA ASP A 9 -5.15 2.55 -3.84
C ASP A 9 -5.26 2.55 -5.35
N VAL A 10 -5.61 1.41 -5.93
CA VAL A 10 -5.62 1.24 -7.38
C VAL A 10 -6.89 1.80 -7.99
N SER A 11 -6.77 2.55 -9.05
CA SER A 11 -7.94 3.01 -9.78
C SER A 11 -7.66 2.90 -11.27
N LYS A 12 -8.66 3.18 -12.04
CA LYS A 12 -8.58 2.98 -13.47
C LYS A 12 -7.49 3.77 -14.16
N SER A 13 -7.47 5.04 -13.95
CA SER A 13 -6.51 5.87 -14.66
C SER A 13 -5.32 6.30 -13.84
N GLN A 14 -5.50 6.51 -12.59
CA GLN A 14 -4.43 7.00 -11.78
C GLN A 14 -4.59 6.47 -10.37
N SER A 15 -3.58 5.85 -9.87
CA SER A 15 -3.63 5.29 -8.54
C SER A 15 -2.86 6.17 -7.56
N HIS A 16 -3.05 5.93 -6.28
CA HIS A 16 -2.34 6.69 -5.25
C HIS A 16 -1.53 5.72 -4.39
N ALA A 17 -0.39 6.16 -3.95
CA ALA A 17 0.47 5.33 -3.10
C ALA A 17 0.91 6.11 -1.88
N ALA A 18 0.91 5.46 -0.75
CA ALA A 18 1.39 6.05 0.50
C ALA A 18 2.43 5.12 1.09
N ALA A 19 3.37 5.65 1.81
CA ALA A 19 4.43 4.85 2.39
C ALA A 19 4.50 5.03 3.90
N PHE A 20 4.75 3.95 4.60
CA PHE A 20 4.81 3.96 6.05
C PHE A 20 6.06 3.24 6.52
N LEU A 21 6.71 3.80 7.54
CA LEU A 21 7.87 3.16 8.14
C LEU A 21 7.41 2.09 9.12
N SER A 22 6.29 2.33 9.78
CA SER A 22 5.73 1.41 10.75
C SER A 22 4.28 1.83 10.97
N PRO A 23 3.51 1.06 11.72
CA PRO A 23 2.12 1.46 11.97
C PRO A 23 2.06 2.86 12.59
N GLY A 24 1.29 3.70 11.98
CA GLY A 24 1.14 5.06 12.47
C GLY A 24 2.28 6.00 12.18
N LYS A 25 3.32 5.54 11.49
CA LYS A 25 4.45 6.41 11.19
C LYS A 25 4.57 6.57 9.69
N SER A 26 4.03 7.63 9.17
CA SER A 26 4.03 7.89 7.73
C SER A 26 5.38 8.35 7.23
N TYR A 27 5.80 7.85 6.09
CA TYR A 27 7.02 8.28 5.45
C TYR A 27 6.68 9.19 4.28
N GLN A 28 5.64 8.83 3.52
CA GLN A 28 5.24 9.63 2.38
C GLN A 28 3.73 9.63 2.33
N ARG A 29 3.13 10.82 2.22
CA ARG A 29 1.70 10.90 2.17
C ARG A 29 1.21 10.40 0.83
N PRO A 30 -0.08 10.07 0.71
CA PRO A 30 -0.62 9.55 -0.55
C PRO A 30 -0.29 10.47 -1.71
N THR A 31 0.27 9.89 -2.74
CA THR A 31 0.70 10.63 -3.92
C THR A 31 0.21 9.90 -5.15
N PRO A 32 -0.35 10.63 -6.11
CA PRO A 32 -0.84 9.98 -7.33
C PRO A 32 0.33 9.54 -8.20
N PHE A 33 0.13 8.46 -8.91
CA PHE A 33 1.12 8.00 -9.86
C PHE A 33 0.42 7.43 -11.08
N PRO A 34 0.99 7.62 -12.27
CA PRO A 34 0.38 7.07 -13.46
C PRO A 34 0.76 5.60 -13.63
N HIS A 35 -0.03 4.86 -14.40
CA HIS A 35 0.26 3.46 -14.64
C HIS A 35 1.25 3.35 -15.79
N THR A 36 2.41 3.93 -15.64
CA THR A 36 3.45 3.90 -16.64
C THR A 36 4.70 3.33 -16.00
N MET A 37 5.66 2.96 -16.83
CA MET A 37 6.89 2.42 -16.31
C MET A 37 7.59 3.45 -15.42
N GLU A 38 7.53 4.72 -15.78
CA GLU A 38 8.13 5.75 -14.96
C GLU A 38 7.44 5.88 -13.60
N GLY A 39 6.11 5.82 -13.61
CA GLY A 39 5.36 5.91 -12.36
C GLY A 39 5.67 4.73 -11.45
N MET A 40 5.73 3.53 -12.04
CA MET A 40 6.01 2.34 -11.25
C MET A 40 7.44 2.35 -10.73
N THR A 41 8.39 2.83 -11.54
CA THR A 41 9.77 2.89 -11.13
C THR A 41 9.97 3.85 -9.95
N SER A 42 9.22 4.93 -9.94
CA SER A 42 9.33 5.86 -8.82
C SER A 42 8.90 5.21 -7.52
N LEU A 43 7.95 4.27 -7.59
CA LEU A 43 7.52 3.55 -6.39
C LEU A 43 8.60 2.57 -5.94
N VAL A 44 9.32 1.96 -6.87
CA VAL A 44 10.42 1.09 -6.50
C VAL A 44 11.50 1.89 -5.79
N ASN A 45 11.77 3.11 -6.26
CA ASN A 45 12.74 3.96 -5.58
C ASN A 45 12.30 4.25 -4.14
N CYS A 46 11.01 4.45 -3.93
CA CYS A 46 10.50 4.65 -2.59
C CYS A 46 10.69 3.40 -1.73
N LEU A 47 10.46 2.22 -2.31
CA LEU A 47 10.67 0.98 -1.60
C LEU A 47 12.12 0.79 -1.19
N VAL A 48 13.04 1.16 -2.06
CA VAL A 48 14.46 1.07 -1.75
C VAL A 48 14.80 2.00 -0.59
N GLU A 49 14.24 3.19 -0.59
CA GLU A 49 14.48 4.13 0.51
C GLU A 49 13.92 3.59 1.82
N LEU A 50 12.73 2.99 1.79
CA LEU A 50 12.15 2.42 3.00
C LEU A 50 13.05 1.32 3.56
N GLU A 51 13.60 0.51 2.68
CA GLU A 51 14.47 -0.57 3.12
C GLU A 51 15.75 -0.01 3.73
N GLN A 52 16.30 1.04 3.15
CA GLN A 52 17.52 1.64 3.67
C GLN A 52 17.29 2.28 5.03
N ILE A 53 16.16 2.90 5.22
CA ILE A 53 15.86 3.57 6.49
C ILE A 53 15.55 2.57 7.59
N THR A 54 14.77 1.56 7.29
CA THR A 54 14.30 0.65 8.34
C THR A 54 15.17 -0.60 8.50
N GLY A 55 15.95 -0.90 7.49
CA GLY A 55 16.74 -2.14 7.51
C GLY A 55 15.90 -3.36 7.20
N LYS A 56 14.64 -3.18 6.83
CA LYS A 56 13.77 -4.30 6.52
C LYS A 56 13.16 -4.12 5.15
N LYS A 57 12.95 -5.21 4.46
CA LYS A 57 12.39 -5.14 3.13
C LYS A 57 10.91 -4.79 3.22
N PRO A 58 10.47 -3.74 2.55
CA PRO A 58 9.07 -3.33 2.65
C PRO A 58 8.15 -4.26 1.89
N GLN A 59 6.87 -4.23 2.26
CA GLN A 59 5.86 -4.99 1.56
C GLN A 59 4.96 -4.03 0.80
N VAL A 60 4.44 -4.50 -0.32
CA VAL A 60 3.51 -3.72 -1.12
C VAL A 60 2.13 -4.25 -0.81
N VAL A 61 1.22 -3.38 -0.40
CA VAL A 61 -0.13 -3.77 0.00
C VAL A 61 -1.14 -3.03 -0.86
N LEU A 62 -2.10 -3.75 -1.40
CA LEU A 62 -3.16 -3.11 -2.17
C LEU A 62 -4.44 -3.90 -2.05
N GLU A 63 -5.53 -3.31 -2.49
CA GLU A 63 -6.81 -3.95 -2.43
C GLU A 63 -7.12 -4.57 -3.79
N ALA A 64 -7.74 -5.74 -3.82
CA ALA A 64 -8.08 -6.39 -5.07
C ALA A 64 -9.23 -5.63 -5.73
N THR A 65 -8.95 -4.96 -6.83
CA THR A 65 -9.97 -4.20 -7.51
C THR A 65 -9.94 -4.50 -8.98
N GLY A 66 -10.65 -5.46 -9.38
CA GLY A 66 -10.80 -5.76 -10.79
C GLY A 66 -9.49 -6.01 -11.51
N ASN A 67 -9.46 -5.63 -12.77
CA ASN A 67 -8.30 -5.93 -13.59
C ASN A 67 -7.15 -4.96 -13.48
N TYR A 68 -7.36 -3.83 -12.86
CA TYR A 68 -6.32 -2.83 -12.85
C TYR A 68 -5.19 -3.15 -11.87
N SER A 69 -5.44 -4.01 -10.88
CA SER A 69 -4.41 -4.32 -9.91
C SER A 69 -3.43 -5.38 -10.42
N THR A 70 -3.85 -6.23 -11.33
CA THR A 70 -3.00 -7.34 -11.77
C THR A 70 -1.65 -6.91 -12.34
N PRO A 71 -1.58 -5.93 -13.25
CA PRO A 71 -0.27 -5.53 -13.76
C PRO A 71 0.61 -4.94 -12.67
N ILE A 72 0.01 -4.24 -11.70
CA ILE A 72 0.77 -3.64 -10.63
C ILE A 72 1.36 -4.74 -9.75
N VAL A 73 0.55 -5.75 -9.42
CA VAL A 73 1.02 -6.86 -8.62
C VAL A 73 2.19 -7.56 -9.32
N ARG A 74 2.05 -7.82 -10.61
CA ARG A 74 3.11 -8.50 -11.35
C ARG A 74 4.38 -7.70 -11.40
N PHE A 75 4.25 -6.39 -11.55
CA PHE A 75 5.43 -5.54 -11.63
C PHE A 75 6.24 -5.64 -10.34
N PHE A 76 5.59 -5.55 -9.18
CA PHE A 76 6.32 -5.58 -7.92
C PHE A 76 6.82 -6.99 -7.60
N GLN A 77 6.10 -8.02 -7.99
CA GLN A 77 6.59 -9.37 -7.80
C GLN A 77 7.86 -9.62 -8.60
N LYS A 78 7.92 -9.08 -9.82
CA LYS A 78 9.12 -9.23 -10.62
C LYS A 78 10.27 -8.44 -10.04
N ALA A 79 9.98 -7.39 -9.29
CA ALA A 79 11.01 -6.62 -8.62
C ALA A 79 11.42 -7.24 -7.29
N ASN A 80 10.92 -8.45 -7.01
CA ASN A 80 11.25 -9.18 -5.80
C ASN A 80 10.70 -8.59 -4.51
N TYR A 81 9.55 -7.95 -4.59
CA TYR A 81 8.88 -7.48 -3.40
C TYR A 81 7.66 -8.35 -3.13
N GLN A 82 7.36 -8.54 -1.86
CA GLN A 82 6.18 -9.30 -1.49
C GLN A 82 4.96 -8.41 -1.63
N VAL A 83 3.94 -8.90 -2.30
CA VAL A 83 2.72 -8.13 -2.52
C VAL A 83 1.59 -8.80 -1.75
N VAL A 84 0.91 -8.02 -0.93
CA VAL A 84 -0.23 -8.51 -0.16
C VAL A 84 -1.48 -7.88 -0.74
N VAL A 85 -2.43 -8.71 -1.17
CA VAL A 85 -3.66 -8.22 -1.78
C VAL A 85 -4.76 -8.40 -0.76
N LEU A 86 -5.34 -7.29 -0.31
CA LEU A 86 -6.36 -7.34 0.71
C LEU A 86 -7.74 -7.59 0.11
N ASN A 87 -8.58 -8.24 0.88
CA ASN A 87 -9.92 -8.49 0.47
C ASN A 87 -10.73 -7.20 0.57
N PRO A 88 -11.45 -6.79 -0.46
CA PRO A 88 -12.24 -5.57 -0.41
C PRO A 88 -13.22 -5.51 0.75
N LEU A 89 -13.69 -6.66 1.21
CA LEU A 89 -14.61 -6.65 2.32
C LEU A 89 -13.96 -6.11 3.58
N GLU A 90 -12.67 -6.37 3.78
CA GLU A 90 -11.99 -5.87 4.94
C GLU A 90 -11.87 -4.36 4.92
N THR A 91 -11.51 -3.82 3.77
CA THR A 91 -11.36 -2.37 3.67
C THR A 91 -12.70 -1.66 3.68
N HIS A 92 -13.74 -2.31 3.15
CA HIS A 92 -15.05 -1.70 3.17
C HIS A 92 -15.63 -1.66 4.58
N GLN A 93 -15.32 -2.62 5.40
CA GLN A 93 -15.78 -2.59 6.77
C GLN A 93 -15.14 -1.43 7.52
N GLN A 94 -13.89 -1.17 7.24
CA GLN A 94 -13.24 -0.03 7.85
C GLN A 94 -13.89 1.27 7.40
N LYS A 95 -14.29 1.35 6.15
CA LYS A 95 -14.94 2.53 5.66
C LYS A 95 -16.25 2.75 6.36
N LYS A 96 -17.02 1.69 6.59
CA LYS A 96 -18.28 1.82 7.25
C LYS A 96 -18.10 2.30 8.66
N LYS A 97 -17.09 1.82 9.33
CA LYS A 97 -16.87 2.24 10.68
C LYS A 97 -16.51 3.71 10.74
N ALA A 98 -15.84 4.19 9.73
CA ALA A 98 -15.41 5.56 9.73
C ALA A 98 -16.56 6.52 9.57
N ILE A 99 -17.63 6.02 9.02
CA ILE A 99 -18.76 6.83 8.84
C ILE A 99 -18.58 8.09 8.09
N ARG A 100 -17.52 8.52 7.68
CA ARG A 100 -17.38 9.68 7.01
C ARG A 100 -17.45 9.52 5.61
N LYS A 101 -18.03 10.27 4.93
CA LYS A 101 -18.13 10.18 3.58
C LYS A 101 -17.11 10.84 2.87
N VAL A 102 -15.94 10.88 3.23
CA VAL A 102 -14.88 11.51 2.51
C VAL A 102 -14.63 10.77 1.30
N LYS A 103 -14.78 11.34 0.19
CA LYS A 103 -14.53 10.68 -0.99
C LYS A 103 -13.25 10.97 -1.55
N THR A 104 -12.18 11.29 -0.90
CA THR A 104 -10.90 11.56 -1.54
C THR A 104 -10.13 10.30 -1.61
N ASP A 105 -9.62 9.98 -2.74
CA ASP A 105 -8.83 8.80 -2.96
C ASP A 105 -7.60 8.70 -2.09
N PRO A 106 -6.88 9.77 -1.78
CA PRO A 106 -5.71 9.65 -0.92
C PRO A 106 -6.00 9.03 0.43
N VAL A 107 -7.21 9.26 0.95
CA VAL A 107 -7.56 8.69 2.23
C VAL A 107 -7.63 7.18 2.14
N ASP A 108 -8.00 6.65 0.98
CA ASP A 108 -8.11 5.22 0.81
C ASP A 108 -6.74 4.53 0.87
N ALA A 109 -5.70 5.16 0.35
CA ALA A 109 -4.38 4.55 0.43
C ALA A 109 -3.93 4.42 1.89
N ILE A 110 -4.23 5.41 2.72
CA ILE A 110 -3.91 5.35 4.13
C ILE A 110 -4.74 4.24 4.79
N ARG A 111 -6.00 4.14 4.43
CA ARG A 111 -6.88 3.15 5.01
C ARG A 111 -6.40 1.73 4.68
N ILE A 112 -5.91 1.51 3.49
CA ILE A 112 -5.41 0.22 3.11
C ILE A 112 -4.25 -0.18 4.01
N ALA A 113 -3.32 0.73 4.28
CA ALA A 113 -2.21 0.45 5.17
C ALA A 113 -2.70 0.16 6.58
N GLN A 114 -3.68 0.91 7.06
CA GLN A 114 -4.21 0.71 8.40
C GLN A 114 -4.85 -0.67 8.53
N VAL A 115 -5.61 -1.08 7.52
CA VAL A 115 -6.24 -2.39 7.55
C VAL A 115 -5.17 -3.49 7.55
N TYR A 116 -4.14 -3.30 6.74
CA TYR A 116 -3.07 -4.29 6.70
C TYR A 116 -2.43 -4.44 8.08
N TYR A 117 -2.07 -3.35 8.71
CA TYR A 117 -1.40 -3.42 10.01
C TYR A 117 -2.31 -4.01 11.09
N GLN A 118 -3.61 -3.78 11.00
CA GLN A 118 -4.52 -4.33 11.98
C GLN A 118 -4.72 -5.82 11.80
N ASN A 119 -4.84 -6.28 10.58
CA ASN A 119 -5.12 -7.67 10.30
C ASN A 119 -3.90 -8.55 10.11
N HIS A 120 -2.74 -7.95 9.95
CA HIS A 120 -1.52 -8.69 9.77
C HIS A 120 -0.45 -8.12 10.68
N PRO A 121 -0.61 -8.25 11.97
CA PRO A 121 0.36 -7.69 12.90
C PRO A 121 1.68 -8.38 12.69
N ALA A 122 2.74 -7.67 12.97
CA ALA A 122 4.04 -8.24 12.80
C ALA A 122 4.09 -9.52 13.58
N PRO A 123 4.70 -10.52 13.03
CA PRO A 123 4.79 -11.79 13.67
C PRO A 123 5.54 -11.55 14.89
N SER A 124 5.04 -11.96 15.89
CA SER A 124 5.63 -11.77 17.06
C SER A 124 6.64 -12.69 17.05
N ALA A 125 7.42 -12.63 16.73
CA ALA A 125 8.34 -13.43 16.68
C ALA A 125 8.50 -14.12 17.53
N PRO A 126 8.71 -14.84 17.41
CA PRO A 126 9.00 -15.70 18.11
C PRO A 126 9.81 -15.65 18.47
#